data_a0dbd6eb1f7c664c47348ea28429511f
#
_entry.id   a0dbd6eb1f7c664c47348ea28429511f
#
_cell.length_a   1.000
_cell.length_b   1.000
_cell.length_c   1.000
_cell.angle_alpha   90.00
_cell.angle_beta   90.00
_cell.angle_gamma   90.00
#
_symmetry.space_group_name_H-M   'P 1'
#
loop_
_entity.id
_entity.type
_entity.pdbx_description
1 polymer ?
#
loop_
_entity_poly.entity_id
_entity_poly.type
_entity_poly.pdbx_seq_one_letter_code
_entity_poly.pdbx_strand_id
1 'polypeptide(L)'
;MKERVTTIGRGGSDASAIMIAKSFKAQRCIIYTDVEGVYTTDPNKLKKAKKIKVISYEEMLEMASLGAKVMQPVSIQDARLNRINIEVKSSFIKKPGTLITKRTNLNNNRIITGISSTHNDAKVTLVGVKDRPGVAASIFKPLSINSCLLYTSDAADE
;
A
#
# COMPACT_ATOMS: atom_id res chain seq x y z
N MET A 1 22.81 -7.05 -28.83
CA MET A 1 22.27 -6.93 -27.46
C MET A 1 21.10 -7.88 -27.32
N LYS A 2 21.11 -8.78 -26.35
CA LYS A 2 19.91 -9.57 -26.05
C LYS A 2 18.89 -8.64 -25.40
N GLU A 3 17.79 -8.40 -26.06
CA GLU A 3 16.65 -7.66 -25.47
C GLU A 3 16.16 -8.43 -24.23
N ARG A 4 16.32 -7.83 -23.07
CA ARG A 4 15.77 -8.38 -21.81
C ARG A 4 14.41 -7.75 -21.59
N VAL A 5 13.40 -8.58 -21.47
CA VAL A 5 12.09 -8.14 -20.97
C VAL A 5 12.26 -7.65 -19.55
N THR A 6 11.93 -6.38 -19.30
CA THR A 6 11.98 -5.76 -18.00
C THR A 6 10.59 -5.56 -17.43
N THR A 7 10.44 -5.59 -16.11
CA THR A 7 9.19 -5.31 -15.41
C THR A 7 9.31 -4.00 -14.64
N ILE A 8 8.17 -3.34 -14.39
CA ILE A 8 8.13 -2.07 -13.63
C ILE A 8 8.41 -2.31 -12.13
N GLY A 9 8.58 -3.57 -11.74
CA GLY A 9 8.80 -3.95 -10.34
C GLY A 9 7.53 -4.45 -9.65
N ARG A 10 7.60 -4.60 -8.32
CA ARG A 10 6.47 -5.08 -7.53
C ARG A 10 5.31 -4.08 -7.57
N GLY A 11 4.10 -4.57 -7.88
CA GLY A 11 2.89 -3.73 -8.03
C GLY A 11 2.84 -2.90 -9.30
N GLY A 12 3.74 -3.15 -10.26
CA GLY A 12 3.79 -2.44 -11.52
C GLY A 12 2.51 -2.57 -12.35
N SER A 13 1.77 -3.67 -12.24
CA SER A 13 0.48 -3.87 -12.91
C SER A 13 -0.59 -2.89 -12.41
N ASP A 14 -0.66 -2.66 -11.10
CA ASP A 14 -1.61 -1.72 -10.50
C ASP A 14 -1.29 -0.29 -10.94
N ALA A 15 0.00 0.09 -10.89
CA ALA A 15 0.46 1.38 -11.34
C ALA A 15 0.16 1.60 -12.83
N SER A 16 0.43 0.59 -13.68
CA SER A 16 0.12 0.65 -15.11
C SER A 16 -1.37 0.82 -15.36
N ALA A 17 -2.22 0.10 -14.63
CA ALA A 17 -3.68 0.21 -14.75
C ALA A 17 -4.16 1.64 -14.41
N ILE A 18 -3.62 2.25 -13.36
CA ILE A 18 -3.95 3.63 -12.99
C ILE A 18 -3.45 4.64 -14.04
N MET A 19 -2.23 4.45 -14.57
CA MET A 19 -1.70 5.30 -15.65
C MET A 19 -2.56 5.23 -16.92
N ILE A 20 -3.00 4.03 -17.30
CA ILE A 20 -3.92 3.82 -18.43
C ILE A 20 -5.26 4.50 -18.15
N ALA A 21 -5.84 4.28 -16.97
CA ALA A 21 -7.10 4.92 -16.57
C ALA A 21 -6.99 6.46 -16.61
N LYS A 22 -5.87 7.02 -16.18
CA LYS A 22 -5.58 8.46 -16.29
C LYS A 22 -5.55 8.92 -17.75
N SER A 23 -4.85 8.20 -18.62
CA SER A 23 -4.71 8.55 -20.04
C SER A 23 -6.05 8.57 -20.77
N PHE A 24 -6.95 7.65 -20.41
CA PHE A 24 -8.32 7.60 -20.92
C PHE A 24 -9.31 8.50 -20.18
N LYS A 25 -8.85 9.29 -19.19
CA LYS A 25 -9.72 10.11 -18.30
C LYS A 25 -10.83 9.28 -17.67
N ALA A 26 -10.54 8.03 -17.33
CA ALA A 26 -11.51 7.14 -16.73
C ALA A 26 -11.84 7.57 -15.29
N GLN A 27 -13.11 7.51 -14.92
CA GLN A 27 -13.56 7.84 -13.56
C GLN A 27 -13.32 6.69 -12.58
N ARG A 28 -13.13 5.47 -13.09
CA ARG A 28 -12.96 4.26 -12.28
C ARG A 28 -11.99 3.29 -12.95
N CYS A 29 -11.14 2.68 -12.15
CA CYS A 29 -10.27 1.57 -12.52
C CYS A 29 -10.67 0.34 -11.71
N ILE A 30 -10.89 -0.80 -12.34
CA ILE A 30 -11.23 -2.05 -11.66
C ILE A 30 -9.98 -2.94 -11.66
N ILE A 31 -9.52 -3.31 -10.47
CA ILE A 31 -8.40 -4.22 -10.27
C ILE A 31 -8.94 -5.59 -9.84
N TYR A 32 -8.74 -6.57 -10.70
CA TYR A 32 -9.05 -7.95 -10.39
C TYR A 32 -7.86 -8.64 -9.75
N THR A 33 -8.10 -9.30 -8.60
CA THR A 33 -7.07 -9.95 -7.80
C THR A 33 -7.59 -11.29 -7.25
N ASP A 34 -6.76 -11.99 -6.47
CA ASP A 34 -7.09 -13.25 -5.82
C ASP A 34 -7.98 -13.09 -4.56
N VAL A 35 -8.11 -11.86 -4.05
CA VAL A 35 -8.96 -11.56 -2.90
C VAL A 35 -10.27 -10.88 -3.32
N GLU A 36 -11.32 -11.00 -2.49
CA GLU A 36 -12.64 -10.42 -2.77
C GLU A 36 -12.71 -8.88 -2.60
N GLY A 37 -11.66 -8.27 -2.06
CA GLY A 37 -11.57 -6.85 -1.74
C GLY A 37 -10.71 -6.61 -0.51
N VAL A 38 -10.85 -5.43 0.09
CA VAL A 38 -10.15 -5.04 1.32
C VAL A 38 -10.97 -5.47 2.53
N TYR A 39 -10.31 -6.06 3.51
CA TYR A 39 -10.94 -6.52 4.76
C TYR A 39 -10.50 -5.67 5.94
N THR A 40 -11.29 -5.66 7.00
CA THR A 40 -10.99 -4.93 8.26
C THR A 40 -9.71 -5.42 8.93
N THR A 41 -9.26 -6.62 8.63
CA THR A 41 -7.95 -7.19 8.95
C THR A 41 -7.71 -8.39 8.03
N ASP A 42 -6.53 -9.02 8.12
CA ASP A 42 -6.19 -10.20 7.31
C ASP A 42 -7.15 -11.37 7.65
N PRO A 43 -7.97 -11.83 6.70
CA PRO A 43 -8.92 -12.93 6.92
C PRO A 43 -8.24 -14.27 7.21
N ASN A 44 -6.95 -14.43 6.84
CA ASN A 44 -6.17 -15.62 7.17
C ASN A 44 -5.79 -15.64 8.66
N LYS A 45 -5.65 -14.47 9.29
CA LYS A 45 -5.35 -14.33 10.71
C LYS A 45 -6.61 -14.32 11.56
N LEU A 46 -7.67 -13.69 11.07
CA LEU A 46 -8.94 -13.57 11.80
C LEU A 46 -10.12 -13.92 10.88
N LYS A 47 -10.70 -15.10 11.07
CA LYS A 47 -11.86 -15.56 10.29
C LYS A 47 -13.10 -14.65 10.38
N LYS A 48 -13.18 -13.82 11.45
CA LYS A 48 -14.27 -12.83 11.63
C LYS A 48 -14.02 -11.50 10.92
N ALA A 49 -12.92 -11.37 10.15
CA ALA A 49 -12.64 -10.19 9.34
C ALA A 49 -13.80 -9.92 8.38
N LYS A 50 -14.22 -8.66 8.29
CA LYS A 50 -15.33 -8.24 7.42
C LYS A 50 -14.80 -7.48 6.22
N LYS A 51 -15.37 -7.76 5.04
CA LYS A 51 -15.04 -7.01 3.84
C LYS A 51 -15.56 -5.57 3.95
N ILE A 52 -14.71 -4.61 3.64
CA ILE A 52 -15.01 -3.19 3.61
C ILE A 52 -15.65 -2.89 2.25
N LYS A 53 -16.85 -2.29 2.25
CA LYS A 53 -17.54 -1.95 0.99
C LYS A 53 -16.93 -0.72 0.34
N VAL A 54 -16.64 0.30 1.14
CA VAL A 54 -16.07 1.57 0.69
C VAL A 54 -15.01 2.02 1.70
N ILE A 55 -13.87 2.48 1.21
CA ILE A 55 -12.75 2.98 2.01
C ILE A 55 -12.20 4.24 1.34
N SER A 56 -11.68 5.18 2.13
CA SER A 56 -11.00 6.35 1.58
C SER A 56 -9.60 6.02 1.07
N TYR A 57 -9.05 6.87 0.20
CA TYR A 57 -7.66 6.71 -0.25
C TYR A 57 -6.68 6.78 0.93
N GLU A 58 -6.94 7.68 1.87
CA GLU A 58 -6.11 7.90 3.05
C GLU A 58 -6.06 6.64 3.93
N GLU A 59 -7.24 6.10 4.28
CA GLU A 59 -7.35 4.88 5.08
C GLU A 59 -6.71 3.68 4.36
N MET A 60 -6.89 3.57 3.04
CA MET A 60 -6.29 2.49 2.26
C MET A 60 -4.77 2.62 2.16
N LEU A 61 -4.24 3.85 2.04
CA LEU A 61 -2.80 4.12 2.05
C LEU A 61 -2.16 3.70 3.38
N GLU A 62 -2.77 4.08 4.49
CA GLU A 62 -2.31 3.66 5.83
C GLU A 62 -2.31 2.13 5.95
N MET A 63 -3.41 1.48 5.59
CA MET A 63 -3.49 0.02 5.66
C MET A 63 -2.46 -0.66 4.77
N ALA A 64 -2.25 -0.16 3.55
CA ALA A 64 -1.29 -0.72 2.60
C ALA A 64 0.16 -0.52 3.06
N SER A 65 0.48 0.63 3.62
CA SER A 65 1.81 0.94 4.15
C SER A 65 2.15 0.09 5.38
N LEU A 66 1.14 -0.29 6.15
CA LEU A 66 1.28 -1.08 7.39
C LEU A 66 1.01 -2.58 7.19
N GLY A 67 1.02 -3.08 5.95
CA GLY A 67 1.03 -4.52 5.66
C GLY A 67 -0.22 -5.12 5.02
N ALA A 68 -1.24 -4.34 4.69
CA ALA A 68 -2.36 -4.82 3.90
C ALA A 68 -1.93 -4.95 2.42
N LYS A 69 -1.48 -6.13 2.03
CA LYS A 69 -0.85 -6.41 0.72
C LYS A 69 -1.85 -6.52 -0.46
N VAL A 70 -2.97 -5.84 -0.41
CA VAL A 70 -4.00 -5.90 -1.46
C VAL A 70 -3.63 -5.03 -2.66
N MET A 71 -3.03 -3.86 -2.40
CA MET A 71 -2.55 -2.94 -3.43
C MET A 71 -1.26 -2.26 -2.97
N GLN A 72 -0.47 -1.79 -3.94
CA GLN A 72 0.73 -1.01 -3.64
C GLN A 72 0.38 0.44 -3.27
N PRO A 73 1.00 1.03 -2.23
CA PRO A 73 0.74 2.40 -1.81
C PRO A 73 0.89 3.43 -2.94
N VAL A 74 1.91 3.27 -3.79
CA VAL A 74 2.17 4.17 -4.93
C VAL A 74 0.97 4.24 -5.87
N SER A 75 0.36 3.11 -6.20
CA SER A 75 -0.80 3.06 -7.09
C SER A 75 -2.04 3.73 -6.49
N ILE A 76 -2.22 3.62 -5.17
CA ILE A 76 -3.31 4.29 -4.46
C ILE A 76 -3.08 5.80 -4.45
N GLN A 77 -1.84 6.23 -4.22
CA GLN A 77 -1.45 7.63 -4.24
C GLN A 77 -1.70 8.26 -5.61
N ASP A 78 -1.29 7.58 -6.69
CA ASP A 78 -1.50 8.05 -8.06
C ASP A 78 -2.99 8.16 -8.40
N ALA A 79 -3.79 7.18 -7.99
CA ALA A 79 -5.24 7.22 -8.18
C ALA A 79 -5.87 8.38 -7.42
N ARG A 80 -5.44 8.65 -6.18
CA ARG A 80 -5.88 9.79 -5.38
C ARG A 80 -5.60 11.12 -6.07
N LEU A 81 -4.36 11.33 -6.53
CA LEU A 81 -3.93 12.55 -7.21
C LEU A 81 -4.72 12.80 -8.50
N ASN A 82 -5.06 11.74 -9.21
CA ASN A 82 -5.79 11.82 -10.48
C ASN A 82 -7.31 11.65 -10.31
N ARG A 83 -7.83 11.53 -9.08
CA ARG A 83 -9.25 11.37 -8.74
C ARG A 83 -9.91 10.16 -9.43
N ILE A 84 -9.16 9.08 -9.60
CA ILE A 84 -9.62 7.84 -10.22
C ILE A 84 -10.08 6.90 -9.11
N ASN A 85 -11.38 6.58 -9.05
CA ASN A 85 -11.87 5.58 -8.12
C ASN A 85 -11.29 4.21 -8.46
N ILE A 86 -10.89 3.44 -7.44
CA ILE A 86 -10.41 2.07 -7.63
C ILE A 86 -11.46 1.12 -7.08
N GLU A 87 -11.82 0.10 -7.83
CA GLU A 87 -12.64 -1.01 -7.31
C GLU A 87 -11.80 -2.28 -7.32
N VAL A 88 -11.52 -2.83 -6.14
CA VAL A 88 -10.80 -4.10 -5.99
C VAL A 88 -11.79 -5.24 -5.93
N LYS A 89 -11.67 -6.21 -6.85
CA LYS A 89 -12.59 -7.34 -7.00
C LYS A 89 -11.83 -8.65 -7.12
N SER A 90 -12.51 -9.75 -6.78
CA SER A 90 -11.98 -11.08 -7.06
C SER A 90 -12.08 -11.42 -8.55
N SER A 91 -11.04 -12.05 -9.07
CA SER A 91 -11.02 -12.67 -10.40
C SER A 91 -11.91 -13.92 -10.47
N PHE A 92 -12.21 -14.54 -9.33
CA PHE A 92 -12.87 -15.86 -9.26
C PHE A 92 -14.35 -15.79 -8.90
N ILE A 93 -14.78 -14.71 -8.23
CA ILE A 93 -16.12 -14.59 -7.66
C ILE A 93 -16.81 -13.34 -8.18
N LYS A 94 -17.99 -13.50 -8.76
CA LYS A 94 -18.83 -12.40 -9.28
C LYS A 94 -19.60 -11.70 -8.14
N LYS A 95 -18.87 -11.06 -7.21
CA LYS A 95 -19.46 -10.27 -6.12
C LYS A 95 -18.91 -8.84 -6.13
N PRO A 96 -19.64 -7.88 -5.54
CA PRO A 96 -19.11 -6.54 -5.34
C PRO A 96 -17.80 -6.56 -4.53
N GLY A 97 -16.82 -5.79 -4.96
CA GLY A 97 -15.55 -5.65 -4.29
C GLY A 97 -15.53 -4.54 -3.24
N THR A 98 -14.36 -3.96 -3.04
CA THR A 98 -14.15 -2.75 -2.23
C THR A 98 -13.92 -1.56 -3.14
N LEU A 99 -14.69 -0.50 -2.95
CA LEU A 99 -14.49 0.77 -3.64
C LEU A 99 -13.54 1.67 -2.82
N ILE A 100 -12.43 2.06 -3.41
CA ILE A 100 -11.49 3.04 -2.87
C ILE A 100 -11.77 4.37 -3.56
N THR A 101 -12.13 5.40 -2.80
CA THR A 101 -12.56 6.69 -3.34
C THR A 101 -12.20 7.83 -2.39
N LYS A 102 -12.39 9.06 -2.83
CA LYS A 102 -12.29 10.20 -1.94
C LYS A 102 -13.34 10.05 -0.82
N ARG A 103 -12.95 10.40 0.42
CA ARG A 103 -13.85 10.37 1.57
C ARG A 103 -15.12 11.17 1.25
N THR A 104 -16.19 10.48 0.97
CA THR A 104 -17.53 11.05 1.05
C THR A 104 -17.97 10.93 2.49
N ASN A 105 -18.79 11.86 2.98
CA ASN A 105 -19.39 11.84 4.32
C ASN A 105 -20.28 10.59 4.48
N LEU A 106 -19.65 9.42 4.47
CA LEU A 106 -20.30 8.23 4.94
C LEU A 106 -20.43 8.42 6.44
N ASN A 107 -21.68 8.62 6.89
CA ASN A 107 -22.08 8.65 8.30
C ASN A 107 -21.77 7.30 8.97
N ASN A 108 -20.50 6.91 8.94
CA ASN A 108 -20.04 5.74 9.65
C ASN A 108 -19.51 6.22 11.00
N ASN A 109 -20.30 6.03 12.03
CA ASN A 109 -19.89 6.11 13.45
C ASN A 109 -18.78 5.07 13.78
N ARG A 110 -18.02 4.63 12.78
CA ARG A 110 -16.90 3.72 12.98
C ARG A 110 -15.67 4.53 13.32
N ILE A 111 -15.19 4.36 14.53
CA ILE A 111 -13.94 4.95 15.02
C ILE A 111 -12.73 4.26 14.36
N ILE A 112 -12.85 2.96 14.03
CA ILE A 112 -11.79 2.15 13.44
C ILE A 112 -12.32 1.50 12.16
N THR A 113 -11.62 1.73 11.04
CA THR A 113 -11.95 1.14 9.73
C THR A 113 -11.30 -0.22 9.54
N GLY A 114 -10.05 -0.38 9.97
CA GLY A 114 -9.31 -1.63 9.86
C GLY A 114 -8.07 -1.65 10.73
N ILE A 115 -7.46 -2.83 10.84
CA ILE A 115 -6.22 -3.06 11.57
C ILE A 115 -5.28 -3.85 10.66
N SER A 116 -4.12 -3.28 10.36
CA SER A 116 -3.05 -3.95 9.64
C SER A 116 -1.92 -4.31 10.59
N SER A 117 -1.20 -5.38 10.30
CA SER A 117 -0.03 -5.78 11.07
C SER A 117 1.04 -6.35 10.17
N THR A 118 2.27 -6.01 10.44
CA THR A 118 3.46 -6.61 9.84
C THR A 118 4.24 -7.38 10.90
N HIS A 119 4.91 -8.46 10.51
CA HIS A 119 5.65 -9.32 11.45
C HIS A 119 7.14 -9.37 11.17
N ASN A 120 7.57 -8.83 10.02
CA ASN A 120 8.94 -8.98 9.55
C ASN A 120 9.71 -7.67 9.58
N ASP A 121 9.21 -6.67 10.29
CA ASP A 121 9.85 -5.36 10.42
C ASP A 121 10.47 -5.22 11.79
N ALA A 122 11.67 -4.66 11.84
CA ALA A 122 12.35 -4.25 13.05
C ALA A 122 12.63 -2.74 13.00
N LYS A 123 12.30 -2.04 14.08
CA LYS A 123 12.66 -0.62 14.23
C LYS A 123 13.95 -0.51 15.01
N VAL A 124 14.96 0.11 14.42
CA VAL A 124 16.23 0.44 15.09
C VAL A 124 16.30 1.95 15.21
N THR A 125 16.42 2.46 16.43
CA THR A 125 16.58 3.89 16.71
C THR A 125 17.99 4.13 17.21
N LEU A 126 18.72 5.01 16.57
CA LEU A 126 20.07 5.43 16.96
C LEU A 126 19.96 6.78 17.66
N VAL A 127 20.40 6.84 18.91
CA VAL A 127 20.34 8.07 19.72
C VAL A 127 21.74 8.61 19.93
N GLY A 128 21.90 9.94 19.84
CA GLY A 128 23.17 10.60 20.12
C GLY A 128 24.26 10.34 19.08
N VAL A 129 23.89 10.07 17.84
CA VAL A 129 24.85 9.88 16.74
C VAL A 129 25.55 11.20 16.46
N LYS A 130 26.88 11.21 16.62
CA LYS A 130 27.69 12.39 16.33
C LYS A 130 27.77 12.58 14.81
N ASP A 131 27.52 13.79 14.35
CA ASP A 131 27.69 14.13 12.93
C ASP A 131 29.19 14.23 12.60
N ARG A 132 29.69 13.15 12.01
CA ARG A 132 31.10 13.04 11.55
C ARG A 132 31.13 12.34 10.20
N PRO A 133 32.05 12.70 9.29
CA PRO A 133 32.23 12.00 8.03
C PRO A 133 32.42 10.49 8.24
N GLY A 134 31.68 9.67 7.50
CA GLY A 134 31.74 8.21 7.52
C GLY A 134 30.86 7.50 8.54
N VAL A 135 30.22 8.18 9.49
CA VAL A 135 29.31 7.54 10.47
C VAL A 135 28.11 6.89 9.79
N ALA A 136 27.46 7.57 8.88
CA ALA A 136 26.37 6.99 8.11
C ALA A 136 26.80 5.71 7.36
N ALA A 137 27.95 5.74 6.72
CA ALA A 137 28.51 4.58 6.04
C ALA A 137 28.77 3.40 6.99
N SER A 138 29.28 3.65 8.21
CA SER A 138 29.52 2.60 9.20
C SER A 138 28.22 1.95 9.71
N ILE A 139 27.12 2.70 9.76
CA ILE A 139 25.81 2.21 10.18
C ILE A 139 25.14 1.40 9.06
N PHE A 140 25.15 1.92 7.84
CA PHE A 140 24.42 1.31 6.73
C PHE A 140 25.17 0.17 6.02
N LYS A 141 26.50 0.17 6.06
CA LYS A 141 27.32 -0.88 5.42
C LYS A 141 27.01 -2.29 5.92
N PRO A 142 26.89 -2.58 7.23
CA PRO A 142 26.50 -3.89 7.73
C PRO A 142 25.11 -4.34 7.26
N LEU A 143 24.16 -3.40 7.15
CA LEU A 143 22.81 -3.69 6.69
C LEU A 143 22.79 -4.05 5.20
N SER A 144 23.56 -3.33 4.40
CA SER A 144 23.71 -3.62 2.96
C SER A 144 24.38 -4.99 2.73
N ILE A 145 25.43 -5.33 3.48
CA ILE A 145 26.10 -6.63 3.37
C ILE A 145 25.15 -7.79 3.69
N ASN A 146 24.24 -7.59 4.64
CA ASN A 146 23.25 -8.60 5.02
C ASN A 146 21.94 -8.52 4.21
N SER A 147 21.91 -7.76 3.12
CA SER A 147 20.73 -7.59 2.25
C SER A 147 19.48 -7.12 3.00
N CYS A 148 19.64 -6.34 4.07
CA CYS A 148 18.53 -5.77 4.82
C CYS A 148 17.90 -4.62 4.02
N LEU A 149 16.60 -4.71 3.78
CA LEU A 149 15.81 -3.61 3.22
C LEU A 149 15.58 -2.55 4.31
N LEU A 150 16.00 -1.33 4.01
CA LEU A 150 15.76 -0.18 4.88
C LEU A 150 14.61 0.65 4.36
N TYR A 151 13.70 0.97 5.24
CA TYR A 151 12.69 2.00 5.04
C TYR A 151 12.98 3.11 6.05
N THR A 152 13.17 4.32 5.58
CA THR A 152 13.22 5.50 6.45
C THR A 152 11.78 5.95 6.70
N SER A 153 11.35 5.96 7.96
CA SER A 153 10.21 6.78 8.35
C SER A 153 10.79 8.14 8.72
N ASP A 154 10.27 9.22 8.14
CA ASP A 154 10.54 10.55 8.66
C ASP A 154 10.09 10.56 10.12
N ALA A 155 11.03 10.70 11.02
CA ALA A 155 10.70 11.05 12.38
C ALA A 155 10.05 12.44 12.30
N ALA A 156 8.76 12.50 12.57
CA ALA A 156 8.09 13.77 12.78
C ALA A 156 8.83 14.49 13.90
N ASP A 157 9.18 15.72 13.65
CA ASP A 157 9.76 16.63 14.62
C ASP A 157 8.88 16.67 15.88
N GLU A 158 9.45 16.27 17.01
CA GLU A 158 9.05 16.73 18.34
C GLU A 158 10.08 17.74 18.84
#